data_9ad82ef89eb4bc790e8112a9961f06a3
#
_entry.id   9ad82ef89eb4bc790e8112a9961f06a3
#
_cell.length_a   1.000
_cell.length_b   1.000
_cell.length_c   1.000
_cell.angle_alpha   90.00
_cell.angle_beta   90.00
_cell.angle_gamma   90.00
#
_symmetry.space_group_name_H-M   'P 1'
#
loop_
_entity.id
_entity.type
_entity.pdbx_description
1 polymer ?
#
loop_
_entity_poly.entity_id
_entity_poly.type
_entity_poly.pdbx_seq_one_letter_code
_entity_poly.pdbx_strand_id
1 'polypeptide(L)'
;MKRRQCGFSMVELMIATTLALIVMSAVVSVFVGSRAAYQATSAVASVADGGRFALNFIQESVRGAGFLACNHATISTNLNLVNTTTSLLAYDFRYGVGGYAATGSGPTSTFTIAATPTADSSAGDWTPVLDPAFNSAVNQQVKGSDVLVIRSSVTRSPPAYLTADIPLGATTFQVNSGSTLQAGQLAVISDCTKSATFQISSAGGGSPASISFGGSVGPPGNMAGATLPVGFAAGALVSPVTTTVYYIGVGADGDAALKRMEFVNGVVNGAAVFTDEELVPEVENMQVLYGIDTNGTQTPSAYVTADLVPDFGAVMSVKVAVLAASPASLAAPPATALPAFNLLGTLVTAPRDTRIRKVFDMTITVRSAVN
;
A
#
# COMPACT_ATOMS: atom_id res chain seq x y z
N MET A 1 -71.86 44.85 7.58
CA MET A 1 -72.09 43.44 7.24
C MET A 1 -71.36 42.52 8.23
N LYS A 2 -72.08 41.89 9.20
CA LYS A 2 -71.50 40.90 10.11
C LYS A 2 -71.44 39.57 9.37
N ARG A 3 -70.23 39.10 9.10
CA ARG A 3 -69.98 37.72 8.60
C ARG A 3 -70.37 36.73 9.74
N ARG A 4 -71.37 35.85 9.44
CA ARG A 4 -71.68 34.71 10.31
C ARG A 4 -70.47 33.76 10.31
N GLN A 5 -69.89 33.57 11.47
CA GLN A 5 -68.90 32.47 11.72
C GLN A 5 -69.70 31.17 11.82
N CYS A 6 -69.57 30.29 10.83
CA CYS A 6 -70.05 28.90 10.96
C CYS A 6 -69.00 28.10 11.78
N GLY A 7 -69.43 27.54 12.90
CA GLY A 7 -68.63 26.65 13.72
C GLY A 7 -68.47 25.28 13.03
N PHE A 8 -67.31 24.69 13.13
CA PHE A 8 -67.04 23.35 12.61
C PHE A 8 -67.81 22.30 13.43
N SER A 9 -68.41 21.31 12.74
CA SER A 9 -69.03 20.14 13.34
C SER A 9 -67.93 19.19 13.88
N MET A 10 -68.19 18.53 15.03
CA MET A 10 -67.30 17.53 15.61
C MET A 10 -66.98 16.38 14.63
N VAL A 11 -67.93 15.99 13.81
CA VAL A 11 -67.79 14.96 12.75
C VAL A 11 -66.86 15.44 11.63
N GLU A 12 -66.94 16.72 11.25
CA GLU A 12 -66.07 17.31 10.23
C GLU A 12 -64.63 17.38 10.69
N LEU A 13 -64.40 17.66 12.00
CA LEU A 13 -63.07 17.63 12.58
C LEU A 13 -62.52 16.21 12.62
N MET A 14 -63.32 15.19 12.97
CA MET A 14 -62.90 13.79 12.98
C MET A 14 -62.53 13.29 11.56
N ILE A 15 -63.33 13.63 10.56
CA ILE A 15 -63.02 13.29 9.15
C ILE A 15 -61.75 14.00 8.69
N ALA A 16 -61.59 15.28 8.98
CA ALA A 16 -60.41 16.03 8.62
C ALA A 16 -59.14 15.48 9.27
N THR A 17 -59.18 15.12 10.55
CA THR A 17 -58.02 14.54 11.24
C THR A 17 -57.66 13.14 10.74
N THR A 18 -58.65 12.28 10.43
CA THR A 18 -58.36 10.95 9.83
C THR A 18 -57.75 11.04 8.45
N LEU A 19 -58.26 11.92 7.60
CA LEU A 19 -57.68 12.18 6.26
C LEU A 19 -56.28 12.77 6.38
N ALA A 20 -56.04 13.71 7.30
CA ALA A 20 -54.74 14.29 7.55
C ALA A 20 -53.72 13.24 8.00
N LEU A 21 -54.10 12.28 8.88
CA LEU A 21 -53.26 11.18 9.32
C LEU A 21 -52.91 10.21 8.16
N ILE A 22 -53.86 9.91 7.29
CA ILE A 22 -53.62 9.07 6.11
C ILE A 22 -52.61 9.74 5.17
N VAL A 23 -52.80 11.02 4.87
CA VAL A 23 -51.88 11.79 4.01
C VAL A 23 -50.50 11.89 4.65
N MET A 24 -50.42 12.14 5.96
CA MET A 24 -49.18 12.22 6.70
C MET A 24 -48.42 10.88 6.65
N SER A 25 -49.11 9.74 6.84
CA SER A 25 -48.49 8.42 6.77
C SER A 25 -47.92 8.13 5.36
N ALA A 26 -48.64 8.54 4.31
CA ALA A 26 -48.15 8.40 2.94
C ALA A 26 -46.89 9.26 2.69
N VAL A 27 -46.86 10.51 3.16
CA VAL A 27 -45.73 11.41 3.03
C VAL A 27 -44.51 10.84 3.80
N VAL A 28 -44.72 10.37 5.03
CA VAL A 28 -43.63 9.75 5.82
C VAL A 28 -43.07 8.50 5.14
N SER A 29 -43.94 7.65 4.57
CA SER A 29 -43.46 6.44 3.86
C SER A 29 -42.63 6.77 2.61
N VAL A 30 -43.04 7.78 1.84
CA VAL A 30 -42.26 8.26 0.68
C VAL A 30 -40.91 8.85 1.12
N PHE A 31 -40.91 9.65 2.20
CA PHE A 31 -39.71 10.26 2.73
C PHE A 31 -38.71 9.20 3.23
N VAL A 32 -39.18 8.21 3.99
CA VAL A 32 -38.33 7.09 4.48
C VAL A 32 -37.76 6.27 3.30
N GLY A 33 -38.63 5.96 2.31
CA GLY A 33 -38.20 5.26 1.09
C GLY A 33 -37.15 6.03 0.29
N SER A 34 -37.36 7.34 0.11
CA SER A 34 -36.42 8.23 -0.61
C SER A 34 -35.06 8.30 0.14
N ARG A 35 -35.10 8.43 1.46
CA ARG A 35 -33.88 8.44 2.29
C ARG A 35 -33.12 7.12 2.20
N ALA A 36 -33.82 5.99 2.27
CA ALA A 36 -33.20 4.67 2.11
C ALA A 36 -32.55 4.48 0.74
N ALA A 37 -33.22 4.91 -0.34
CA ALA A 37 -32.69 4.87 -1.69
C ALA A 37 -31.43 5.74 -1.85
N TYR A 38 -31.45 6.95 -1.28
CA TYR A 38 -30.29 7.84 -1.29
C TYR A 38 -29.10 7.22 -0.54
N GLN A 39 -29.32 6.65 0.65
CA GLN A 39 -28.28 5.99 1.44
C GLN A 39 -27.70 4.79 0.68
N ALA A 40 -28.53 3.96 0.05
CA ALA A 40 -28.07 2.82 -0.74
C ALA A 40 -27.21 3.26 -1.93
N THR A 41 -27.64 4.30 -2.65
CA THR A 41 -26.89 4.85 -3.80
C THR A 41 -25.55 5.43 -3.35
N SER A 42 -25.53 6.19 -2.25
CA SER A 42 -24.33 6.75 -1.66
C SER A 42 -23.36 5.66 -1.20
N ALA A 43 -23.87 4.59 -0.58
CA ALA A 43 -23.06 3.46 -0.16
C ALA A 43 -22.40 2.74 -1.35
N VAL A 44 -23.14 2.50 -2.43
CA VAL A 44 -22.59 1.89 -3.66
C VAL A 44 -21.51 2.77 -4.28
N ALA A 45 -21.74 4.10 -4.32
CA ALA A 45 -20.75 5.05 -4.84
C ALA A 45 -19.47 5.02 -3.98
N SER A 46 -19.60 5.07 -2.66
CA SER A 46 -18.45 4.99 -1.72
C SER A 46 -17.62 3.72 -1.92
N VAL A 47 -18.25 2.55 -2.05
CA VAL A 47 -17.56 1.29 -2.33
C VAL A 47 -16.82 1.34 -3.66
N ALA A 48 -17.45 1.90 -4.70
CA ALA A 48 -16.85 1.98 -6.03
C ALA A 48 -15.64 2.91 -6.05
N ASP A 49 -15.72 4.03 -5.37
CA ASP A 49 -14.63 5.00 -5.28
C ASP A 49 -13.49 4.46 -4.41
N GLY A 50 -13.81 3.89 -3.23
CA GLY A 50 -12.82 3.28 -2.35
C GLY A 50 -12.01 2.18 -3.04
N GLY A 51 -12.68 1.22 -3.71
CA GLY A 51 -12.00 0.16 -4.42
C GLY A 51 -11.11 0.65 -5.57
N ARG A 52 -11.56 1.67 -6.32
CA ARG A 52 -10.75 2.27 -7.39
C ARG A 52 -9.56 3.04 -6.86
N PHE A 53 -9.72 3.83 -5.80
CA PHE A 53 -8.61 4.56 -5.18
C PHE A 53 -7.57 3.61 -4.61
N ALA A 54 -8.00 2.55 -3.92
CA ALA A 54 -7.10 1.55 -3.39
C ALA A 54 -6.21 0.94 -4.49
N LEU A 55 -6.82 0.50 -5.59
CA LEU A 55 -6.06 -0.06 -6.71
C LEU A 55 -5.18 0.97 -7.42
N ASN A 56 -5.61 2.24 -7.55
CA ASN A 56 -4.81 3.28 -8.18
C ASN A 56 -3.52 3.58 -7.39
N PHE A 57 -3.58 3.70 -6.07
CA PHE A 57 -2.39 3.89 -5.23
C PHE A 57 -1.39 2.74 -5.39
N ILE A 58 -1.88 1.50 -5.34
CA ILE A 58 -1.04 0.31 -5.53
C ILE A 58 -0.46 0.28 -6.95
N GLN A 59 -1.28 0.59 -7.96
CA GLN A 59 -0.85 0.58 -9.36
C GLN A 59 0.29 1.56 -9.63
N GLU A 60 0.20 2.77 -9.10
CA GLU A 60 1.24 3.79 -9.29
C GLU A 60 2.58 3.29 -8.73
N SER A 61 2.57 2.74 -7.52
CA SER A 61 3.77 2.22 -6.88
C SER A 61 4.33 0.98 -7.57
N VAL A 62 3.50 0.00 -7.93
CA VAL A 62 3.94 -1.24 -8.60
C VAL A 62 4.55 -0.93 -9.97
N ARG A 63 4.01 0.04 -10.71
CA ARG A 63 4.60 0.47 -11.98
C ARG A 63 5.98 1.09 -11.84
N GLY A 64 6.24 1.74 -10.71
CA GLY A 64 7.56 2.31 -10.37
C GLY A 64 8.49 1.33 -9.66
N ALA A 65 8.03 0.12 -9.35
CA ALA A 65 8.83 -0.86 -8.62
C ALA A 65 10.14 -1.19 -9.35
N GLY A 66 11.24 -1.23 -8.59
CA GLY A 66 12.57 -1.54 -9.12
C GLY A 66 13.21 -0.43 -9.95
N PHE A 67 12.57 0.72 -10.11
CA PHE A 67 13.20 1.87 -10.74
C PHE A 67 14.23 2.50 -9.80
N LEU A 68 15.50 2.43 -10.15
CA LEU A 68 16.64 2.92 -9.36
C LEU A 68 17.36 4.04 -10.14
N ALA A 69 16.86 5.25 -10.00
CA ALA A 69 17.29 6.45 -10.75
C ALA A 69 17.08 6.30 -12.26
N CYS A 70 17.92 5.58 -12.97
CA CYS A 70 17.76 5.26 -14.41
C CYS A 70 18.06 3.78 -14.70
N ASN A 71 18.42 2.98 -13.70
CA ASN A 71 18.63 1.56 -13.83
C ASN A 71 17.43 0.78 -13.27
N HIS A 72 17.29 -0.47 -13.69
CA HIS A 72 16.28 -1.39 -13.21
C HIS A 72 16.87 -2.30 -12.13
N ALA A 73 16.05 -2.69 -11.15
CA ALA A 73 16.48 -3.62 -10.10
C ALA A 73 16.61 -5.03 -10.68
N THR A 74 17.78 -5.34 -11.23
CA THR A 74 18.18 -6.70 -11.57
C THR A 74 19.34 -7.12 -10.66
N ILE A 75 19.36 -8.37 -10.22
CA ILE A 75 20.38 -8.90 -9.28
C ILE A 75 21.81 -8.70 -9.83
N SER A 76 21.98 -8.78 -11.13
CA SER A 76 23.29 -8.68 -11.77
C SER A 76 23.84 -7.26 -11.86
N THR A 77 22.98 -6.24 -11.88
CA THR A 77 23.38 -4.85 -12.11
C THR A 77 23.09 -3.93 -10.94
N ASN A 78 22.29 -4.35 -9.98
CA ASN A 78 21.98 -3.60 -8.77
C ASN A 78 22.73 -4.16 -7.56
N LEU A 79 23.69 -3.41 -7.07
CA LEU A 79 24.51 -3.76 -5.92
C LEU A 79 23.93 -3.16 -4.66
N ASN A 80 23.54 -3.99 -3.71
CA ASN A 80 23.02 -3.53 -2.43
C ASN A 80 24.15 -3.54 -1.37
N LEU A 81 24.60 -2.36 -0.97
CA LEU A 81 25.62 -2.17 0.06
C LEU A 81 25.00 -1.94 1.45
N VAL A 82 23.70 -1.80 1.52
CA VAL A 82 22.96 -1.60 2.77
C VAL A 82 22.96 -2.90 3.57
N ASN A 83 23.13 -2.77 4.87
CA ASN A 83 23.04 -3.93 5.77
C ASN A 83 21.59 -4.41 5.89
N THR A 84 21.33 -5.63 5.44
CA THR A 84 19.99 -6.25 5.44
C THR A 84 19.74 -7.14 6.63
N THR A 85 20.70 -7.28 7.57
CA THR A 85 20.56 -8.20 8.71
C THR A 85 19.44 -7.81 9.67
N THR A 86 19.06 -6.54 9.71
CA THR A 86 17.99 -6.03 10.58
C THR A 86 16.61 -6.10 9.91
N SER A 87 16.55 -6.06 8.58
CA SER A 87 15.31 -6.13 7.82
C SER A 87 15.58 -6.38 6.34
N LEU A 88 15.21 -7.55 5.85
CA LEU A 88 15.21 -7.83 4.41
C LEU A 88 14.09 -7.04 3.71
N LEU A 89 12.93 -6.91 4.35
CA LEU A 89 11.80 -6.20 3.79
C LEU A 89 12.15 -4.74 3.48
N ALA A 90 12.76 -4.04 4.44
CA ALA A 90 12.99 -2.60 4.31
C ALA A 90 14.21 -2.27 3.44
N TYR A 91 15.23 -3.14 3.38
CA TYR A 91 16.56 -2.73 2.93
C TYR A 91 17.14 -3.57 1.79
N ASP A 92 16.43 -4.58 1.29
CA ASP A 92 16.90 -5.37 0.15
C ASP A 92 16.45 -4.78 -1.19
N PHE A 93 17.17 -3.77 -1.66
CA PHE A 93 16.91 -3.09 -2.93
C PHE A 93 17.31 -3.87 -4.17
N ARG A 94 17.78 -5.13 -4.05
CA ARG A 94 18.01 -6.00 -5.19
C ARG A 94 16.70 -6.35 -5.91
N TYR A 95 15.59 -6.32 -5.19
CA TYR A 95 14.25 -6.63 -5.68
C TYR A 95 13.35 -5.41 -5.62
N GLY A 96 12.74 -5.06 -6.73
CA GLY A 96 11.76 -3.97 -6.77
C GLY A 96 10.43 -4.31 -6.10
N VAL A 97 10.05 -5.59 -6.12
CA VAL A 97 8.81 -6.11 -5.53
C VAL A 97 9.13 -7.16 -4.49
N GLY A 98 8.31 -7.26 -3.49
CA GLY A 98 8.31 -8.30 -2.48
C GLY A 98 6.94 -8.44 -1.84
N GLY A 99 6.76 -9.38 -0.91
CA GLY A 99 5.49 -9.52 -0.21
C GLY A 99 5.45 -10.68 0.76
N TYR A 100 4.32 -10.77 1.44
CA TYR A 100 4.01 -11.80 2.42
C TYR A 100 2.59 -12.29 2.20
N ALA A 101 2.42 -13.60 2.10
CA ALA A 101 1.11 -14.22 1.99
C ALA A 101 0.53 -14.46 3.40
N ALA A 102 -0.71 -14.08 3.64
CA ALA A 102 -1.36 -14.34 4.91
C ALA A 102 -1.65 -15.84 5.06
N THR A 103 -1.33 -16.40 6.22
CA THR A 103 -1.55 -17.82 6.51
C THR A 103 -3.05 -18.15 6.47
N GLY A 104 -3.40 -19.20 5.76
CA GLY A 104 -4.80 -19.62 5.59
C GLY A 104 -5.58 -18.81 4.55
N SER A 105 -4.94 -17.91 3.83
CA SER A 105 -5.47 -17.29 2.62
C SER A 105 -4.65 -17.75 1.40
N GLY A 106 -5.20 -17.55 0.21
CA GLY A 106 -4.59 -17.97 -1.06
C GLY A 106 -5.57 -18.74 -1.94
N PRO A 107 -5.21 -19.02 -3.20
CA PRO A 107 -6.09 -19.75 -4.12
C PRO A 107 -6.57 -21.08 -3.53
N THR A 108 -7.88 -21.34 -3.63
CA THR A 108 -8.59 -22.51 -3.08
C THR A 108 -8.83 -22.52 -1.57
N SER A 109 -8.35 -21.54 -0.81
CA SER A 109 -8.65 -21.42 0.62
C SER A 109 -9.90 -20.57 0.89
N THR A 110 -10.43 -20.70 2.11
CA THR A 110 -11.55 -19.90 2.59
C THR A 110 -11.12 -19.16 3.85
N PHE A 111 -11.33 -17.86 3.86
CA PHE A 111 -11.04 -16.99 5.00
C PHE A 111 -12.32 -16.27 5.46
N THR A 112 -12.51 -16.13 6.77
CA THR A 112 -13.64 -15.39 7.33
C THR A 112 -13.16 -14.11 7.99
N ILE A 113 -13.67 -12.97 7.51
CA ILE A 113 -13.38 -11.66 8.10
C ILE A 113 -14.07 -11.55 9.46
N ALA A 114 -13.34 -11.06 10.46
CA ALA A 114 -13.91 -10.75 11.77
C ALA A 114 -14.91 -9.58 11.67
N ALA A 115 -15.96 -9.61 12.49
CA ALA A 115 -16.96 -8.54 12.53
C ALA A 115 -16.38 -7.19 12.98
N THR A 116 -15.34 -7.23 13.81
CA THR A 116 -14.54 -6.08 14.20
C THR A 116 -13.09 -6.40 13.85
N PRO A 117 -12.44 -5.63 13.02
CA PRO A 117 -11.04 -5.85 12.71
C PRO A 117 -10.20 -5.64 13.98
N THR A 118 -9.29 -6.56 14.23
CA THR A 118 -8.36 -6.47 15.34
C THR A 118 -6.94 -6.48 14.79
N ALA A 119 -6.11 -5.62 15.35
CA ALA A 119 -4.70 -5.61 15.05
C ALA A 119 -4.06 -6.93 15.48
N ASP A 120 -3.25 -7.51 14.62
CA ASP A 120 -2.52 -8.73 14.88
C ASP A 120 -1.02 -8.45 14.88
N SER A 121 -0.37 -8.74 16.01
CA SER A 121 1.08 -8.60 16.17
C SER A 121 1.82 -9.93 15.94
N SER A 122 1.12 -10.99 15.57
CA SER A 122 1.70 -12.32 15.36
C SER A 122 2.37 -12.42 14.01
N ALA A 123 3.66 -12.11 13.93
CA ALA A 123 4.45 -12.18 12.68
C ALA A 123 4.32 -13.52 11.94
N GLY A 124 4.05 -14.62 12.68
CA GLY A 124 3.87 -15.96 12.13
C GLY A 124 2.56 -16.21 11.39
N ASP A 125 1.64 -15.25 11.39
CA ASP A 125 0.40 -15.33 10.61
C ASP A 125 0.60 -14.95 9.13
N TRP A 126 1.85 -14.77 8.72
CA TRP A 126 2.26 -14.56 7.34
C TRP A 126 3.41 -15.47 6.93
N THR A 127 3.48 -15.80 5.64
CA THR A 127 4.56 -16.60 5.07
C THR A 127 5.18 -15.85 3.86
N PRO A 128 6.50 -15.60 3.83
CA PRO A 128 7.43 -15.81 4.96
C PRO A 128 6.99 -15.08 6.24
N VAL A 129 7.58 -15.38 7.38
CA VAL A 129 7.30 -14.67 8.63
C VAL A 129 7.52 -13.17 8.44
N LEU A 130 6.58 -12.34 8.91
CA LEU A 130 6.70 -10.88 8.78
C LEU A 130 8.01 -10.38 9.37
N ASP A 131 8.60 -9.47 8.64
CA ASP A 131 9.83 -8.82 9.08
C ASP A 131 9.64 -8.12 10.43
N PRO A 132 10.50 -8.36 11.42
CA PRO A 132 10.35 -7.79 12.76
C PRO A 132 10.30 -6.27 12.79
N ALA A 133 11.04 -5.59 11.89
CA ALA A 133 11.03 -4.13 11.82
C ALA A 133 9.65 -3.60 11.38
N PHE A 134 9.01 -4.26 10.41
CA PHE A 134 7.66 -3.94 9.99
C PHE A 134 6.65 -4.26 11.09
N ASN A 135 6.70 -5.48 11.63
CA ASN A 135 5.74 -5.92 12.64
C ASN A 135 5.77 -5.04 13.91
N SER A 136 6.96 -4.63 14.36
CA SER A 136 7.09 -3.75 15.53
C SER A 136 6.67 -2.31 15.27
N ALA A 137 6.84 -1.81 14.05
CA ALA A 137 6.50 -0.44 13.69
C ALA A 137 5.01 -0.24 13.48
N VAL A 138 4.32 -1.22 12.92
CA VAL A 138 2.91 -1.11 12.54
C VAL A 138 1.99 -1.63 13.63
N ASN A 139 2.18 -2.85 14.04
CA ASN A 139 1.36 -3.55 15.06
C ASN A 139 -0.17 -3.33 14.91
N GLN A 140 -0.63 -3.10 13.66
CA GLN A 140 -2.01 -2.78 13.32
C GLN A 140 -2.53 -3.58 12.11
N GLN A 141 -1.70 -4.48 11.55
CA GLN A 141 -2.10 -5.31 10.42
C GLN A 141 -3.26 -6.24 10.78
N VAL A 142 -4.18 -6.42 9.83
CA VAL A 142 -5.34 -7.29 10.00
C VAL A 142 -5.04 -8.66 9.39
N LYS A 143 -5.35 -9.72 10.15
CA LYS A 143 -5.14 -11.12 9.77
C LYS A 143 -5.86 -11.49 8.47
N GLY A 144 -5.27 -12.39 7.69
CA GLY A 144 -5.87 -12.93 6.47
C GLY A 144 -5.77 -12.02 5.25
N SER A 145 -5.01 -10.94 5.36
CA SER A 145 -4.72 -10.02 4.26
C SER A 145 -3.24 -10.05 3.94
N ASP A 146 -2.90 -10.10 2.64
CA ASP A 146 -1.52 -10.10 2.18
C ASP A 146 -0.86 -8.74 2.38
N VAL A 147 0.48 -8.75 2.43
CA VAL A 147 1.31 -7.55 2.50
C VAL A 147 2.13 -7.43 1.22
N LEU A 148 2.05 -6.27 0.57
CA LEU A 148 2.78 -5.96 -0.66
C LEU A 148 3.90 -4.96 -0.38
N VAL A 149 5.11 -5.27 -0.83
CA VAL A 149 6.31 -4.46 -0.64
C VAL A 149 6.82 -3.95 -1.97
N ILE A 150 7.07 -2.65 -2.06
CA ILE A 150 7.58 -1.99 -3.27
C ILE A 150 8.83 -1.19 -2.91
N ARG A 151 9.88 -1.29 -3.72
CA ARG A 151 11.12 -0.53 -3.56
C ARG A 151 11.43 0.22 -4.83
N SER A 152 11.76 1.51 -4.69
CA SER A 152 12.04 2.37 -5.83
C SER A 152 12.79 3.64 -5.41
N SER A 153 13.31 4.36 -6.38
CA SER A 153 13.81 5.73 -6.17
C SER A 153 12.64 6.68 -5.89
N VAL A 154 12.92 7.68 -5.06
CA VAL A 154 11.97 8.76 -4.75
C VAL A 154 11.95 9.75 -5.91
N THR A 155 10.89 9.72 -6.72
CA THR A 155 10.76 10.59 -7.90
C THR A 155 10.45 12.05 -7.58
N ARG A 156 10.03 12.35 -6.36
CA ARG A 156 9.68 13.73 -5.91
C ARG A 156 10.89 14.57 -5.55
N SER A 157 12.07 13.97 -5.40
CA SER A 157 13.31 14.68 -5.12
C SER A 157 14.12 14.79 -6.40
N PRO A 158 14.60 15.98 -6.81
CA PRO A 158 15.46 16.09 -7.96
C PRO A 158 16.74 15.28 -7.73
N PRO A 159 17.17 14.45 -8.68
CA PRO A 159 18.39 13.67 -8.52
C PRO A 159 19.62 14.61 -8.46
N ALA A 160 20.60 14.21 -7.66
CA ALA A 160 21.92 14.80 -7.72
C ALA A 160 22.74 14.10 -8.83
N TYR A 161 23.79 14.78 -9.32
CA TYR A 161 24.68 14.26 -10.34
C TYR A 161 26.11 14.25 -9.85
N LEU A 162 26.86 13.19 -10.17
CA LEU A 162 28.29 13.17 -9.92
C LEU A 162 29.01 14.27 -10.69
N THR A 163 29.89 14.99 -10.01
CA THR A 163 30.70 16.05 -10.64
C THR A 163 32.03 15.56 -11.18
N ALA A 164 32.48 14.38 -10.77
CA ALA A 164 33.71 13.72 -11.21
C ALA A 164 33.56 12.21 -11.21
N ASP A 165 34.45 11.51 -11.96
CA ASP A 165 34.50 10.06 -11.96
C ASP A 165 34.84 9.52 -10.58
N ILE A 166 34.23 8.41 -10.21
CA ILE A 166 34.48 7.70 -8.96
C ILE A 166 35.11 6.35 -9.29
N PRO A 167 36.29 6.04 -8.74
CA PRO A 167 36.91 4.72 -8.94
C PRO A 167 36.19 3.65 -8.11
N LEU A 168 36.42 2.39 -8.46
CA LEU A 168 36.06 1.27 -7.60
C LEU A 168 36.79 1.40 -6.24
N GLY A 169 36.19 0.92 -5.18
CA GLY A 169 36.73 0.99 -3.82
C GLY A 169 36.48 2.32 -3.10
N ALA A 170 35.87 3.30 -3.77
CA ALA A 170 35.54 4.57 -3.14
C ALA A 170 34.46 4.43 -2.07
N THR A 171 34.53 5.29 -1.05
CA THR A 171 33.52 5.45 0.00
C THR A 171 32.97 6.87 0.09
N THR A 172 33.55 7.79 -0.74
CA THR A 172 33.17 9.20 -0.81
C THR A 172 33.14 9.66 -2.26
N PHE A 173 32.27 10.61 -2.56
CA PHE A 173 32.18 11.21 -3.88
C PHE A 173 31.57 12.61 -3.79
N GLN A 174 31.60 13.34 -4.90
CA GLN A 174 31.07 14.70 -4.99
C GLN A 174 29.89 14.77 -5.95
N VAL A 175 28.86 15.49 -5.54
CA VAL A 175 27.67 15.76 -6.33
C VAL A 175 27.51 17.25 -6.60
N ASN A 176 26.70 17.62 -7.59
CA ASN A 176 26.36 19.00 -7.90
C ASN A 176 25.81 19.75 -6.69
N SER A 177 25.98 21.06 -6.69
CA SER A 177 25.42 21.95 -5.67
C SER A 177 23.89 21.91 -5.65
N GLY A 178 23.29 22.18 -4.47
CA GLY A 178 21.84 22.16 -4.31
C GLY A 178 21.25 20.76 -4.08
N SER A 179 22.10 19.75 -3.88
CA SER A 179 21.65 18.41 -3.49
C SER A 179 20.86 18.46 -2.19
N THR A 180 19.72 17.77 -2.15
CA THR A 180 18.87 17.59 -0.96
C THR A 180 19.21 16.32 -0.17
N LEU A 181 20.29 15.64 -0.53
CA LEU A 181 20.76 14.42 0.13
C LEU A 181 21.21 14.72 1.56
N GLN A 182 20.83 13.88 2.51
CA GLN A 182 21.13 14.04 3.93
C GLN A 182 21.76 12.79 4.53
N ALA A 183 22.53 12.97 5.59
CA ALA A 183 23.06 11.85 6.36
C ALA A 183 21.91 10.98 6.92
N GLY A 184 22.10 9.68 6.90
CA GLY A 184 21.10 8.68 7.30
C GLY A 184 20.18 8.24 6.17
N GLN A 185 20.05 8.99 5.09
CA GLN A 185 19.21 8.58 3.94
C GLN A 185 19.78 7.36 3.23
N LEU A 186 18.86 6.52 2.73
CA LEU A 186 19.18 5.50 1.73
C LEU A 186 19.18 6.16 0.34
N ALA A 187 20.21 5.90 -0.42
CA ALA A 187 20.38 6.45 -1.75
C ALA A 187 20.91 5.41 -2.72
N VAL A 188 20.62 5.59 -3.98
CA VAL A 188 21.19 4.83 -5.09
C VAL A 188 22.02 5.75 -5.96
N ILE A 189 23.18 5.27 -6.38
CA ILE A 189 23.97 5.83 -7.48
C ILE A 189 23.77 4.94 -8.71
N SER A 190 23.55 5.55 -9.88
CA SER A 190 23.26 4.83 -11.11
C SER A 190 23.79 5.56 -12.35
N ASP A 191 24.33 4.79 -13.29
CA ASP A 191 24.70 5.26 -14.63
C ASP A 191 23.84 4.62 -15.74
N CYS A 192 22.64 4.14 -15.40
CA CYS A 192 21.67 3.46 -16.24
C CYS A 192 22.09 2.06 -16.73
N THR A 193 23.32 1.64 -16.52
CA THR A 193 23.78 0.27 -16.81
C THR A 193 24.01 -0.55 -15.55
N LYS A 194 24.32 0.13 -14.45
CA LYS A 194 24.55 -0.44 -13.12
C LYS A 194 24.14 0.55 -12.06
N SER A 195 23.88 0.05 -10.87
CA SER A 195 23.54 0.86 -9.71
C SER A 195 24.12 0.27 -8.43
N ALA A 196 24.29 1.12 -7.41
CA ALA A 196 24.66 0.70 -6.07
C ALA A 196 23.83 1.45 -5.04
N THR A 197 23.18 0.73 -4.14
CA THR A 197 22.36 1.29 -3.06
C THR A 197 23.14 1.27 -1.76
N PHE A 198 23.14 2.37 -1.03
CA PHE A 198 23.89 2.55 0.23
C PHE A 198 23.16 3.53 1.14
N GLN A 199 23.57 3.56 2.42
CA GLN A 199 23.15 4.59 3.36
C GLN A 199 24.21 5.70 3.40
N ILE A 200 23.76 6.95 3.29
CA ILE A 200 24.64 8.11 3.39
C ILE A 200 25.10 8.30 4.83
N SER A 201 26.42 8.27 5.07
CA SER A 201 26.99 8.47 6.39
C SER A 201 27.20 9.96 6.70
N SER A 202 27.57 10.76 5.69
CA SER A 202 27.61 12.19 5.81
C SER A 202 27.29 12.87 4.48
N ALA A 203 26.63 14.03 4.57
CA ALA A 203 26.37 14.90 3.44
C ALA A 203 26.88 16.30 3.80
N GLY A 204 27.94 16.73 3.14
CA GLY A 204 28.52 18.05 3.32
C GLY A 204 27.81 19.10 2.46
N GLY A 205 27.62 20.30 3.00
CA GLY A 205 27.25 21.46 2.21
C GLY A 205 28.45 21.93 1.37
N GLY A 206 28.16 22.51 0.23
CA GLY A 206 29.20 23.10 -0.62
C GLY A 206 28.86 23.02 -2.11
N SER A 207 29.78 23.50 -2.94
CA SER A 207 29.65 23.46 -4.38
C SER A 207 30.99 23.03 -4.98
N PRO A 208 31.17 21.74 -5.29
CA PRO A 208 30.27 20.60 -5.17
C PRO A 208 30.06 20.11 -3.71
N ALA A 209 28.95 19.41 -3.45
CA ALA A 209 28.66 18.80 -2.17
C ALA A 209 29.34 17.44 -2.04
N SER A 210 29.94 17.17 -0.87
CA SER A 210 30.60 15.87 -0.60
C SER A 210 29.64 14.91 0.09
N ILE A 211 29.50 13.72 -0.47
CA ILE A 211 28.70 12.62 0.09
C ILE A 211 29.64 11.50 0.49
N SER A 212 29.46 10.95 1.70
CA SER A 212 30.15 9.78 2.19
C SER A 212 29.16 8.70 2.56
N PHE A 213 29.51 7.44 2.36
CA PHE A 213 28.79 6.26 2.83
C PHE A 213 29.70 5.26 3.56
N GLY A 214 30.98 5.59 3.73
CA GLY A 214 31.87 4.89 4.63
C GLY A 214 31.52 5.14 6.09
N GLY A 215 31.52 4.11 6.91
CA GLY A 215 31.16 4.21 8.33
C GLY A 215 29.69 3.89 8.62
N SER A 216 29.36 3.85 9.91
CA SER A 216 28.00 3.51 10.39
C SER A 216 27.28 4.78 10.82
N VAL A 217 26.01 4.89 10.46
CA VAL A 217 25.13 6.04 10.78
C VAL A 217 23.86 5.59 11.52
N GLY A 218 23.86 4.43 12.10
CA GLY A 218 22.70 3.80 12.74
C GLY A 218 21.99 2.81 11.79
N PRO A 219 20.86 2.24 12.21
CA PRO A 219 20.17 1.24 11.41
C PRO A 219 19.67 1.82 10.07
N PRO A 220 19.80 1.08 8.95
CA PRO A 220 20.41 -0.24 8.87
C PRO A 220 21.96 -0.22 8.86
N GLY A 221 22.58 0.91 8.55
CA GLY A 221 24.00 1.00 8.23
C GLY A 221 24.33 0.40 6.86
N ASN A 222 25.57 0.52 6.47
CA ASN A 222 26.11 -0.22 5.34
C ASN A 222 26.78 -1.51 5.81
N MET A 223 26.98 -2.46 4.89
CA MET A 223 27.77 -3.67 5.19
C MET A 223 29.17 -3.29 5.70
N ALA A 224 29.73 -4.10 6.57
CA ALA A 224 31.06 -3.86 7.12
C ALA A 224 32.10 -3.77 5.99
N GLY A 225 32.85 -2.67 5.94
CA GLY A 225 33.83 -2.43 4.87
C GLY A 225 33.22 -2.13 3.50
N ALA A 226 31.94 -1.71 3.44
CA ALA A 226 31.28 -1.38 2.19
C ALA A 226 32.03 -0.30 1.40
N THR A 227 32.38 -0.65 0.17
CA THR A 227 32.98 0.24 -0.82
C THR A 227 32.27 0.04 -2.15
N LEU A 228 32.35 0.99 -3.06
CA LEU A 228 31.78 0.79 -4.39
C LEU A 228 32.54 -0.34 -5.12
N PRO A 229 31.84 -1.44 -5.46
CA PRO A 229 32.48 -2.58 -6.13
C PRO A 229 32.69 -2.31 -7.62
N VAL A 230 32.21 -1.20 -8.13
CA VAL A 230 32.37 -0.71 -9.52
C VAL A 230 32.55 0.80 -9.53
N GLY A 231 33.26 1.33 -10.53
CA GLY A 231 33.37 2.78 -10.73
C GLY A 231 32.15 3.37 -11.44
N PHE A 232 31.92 4.67 -11.24
CA PHE A 232 30.88 5.44 -11.91
C PHE A 232 31.47 6.70 -12.55
N ALA A 233 31.05 7.03 -13.77
CA ALA A 233 31.51 8.22 -14.46
C ALA A 233 30.79 9.49 -13.96
N ALA A 234 31.40 10.63 -14.18
CA ALA A 234 30.76 11.93 -13.97
C ALA A 234 29.41 11.98 -14.71
N GLY A 235 28.42 12.61 -14.10
CA GLY A 235 27.04 12.64 -14.61
C GLY A 235 26.16 11.49 -14.16
N ALA A 236 26.69 10.46 -13.49
CA ALA A 236 25.86 9.41 -12.88
C ALA A 236 24.88 10.02 -11.87
N LEU A 237 23.66 9.47 -11.82
CA LEU A 237 22.57 9.97 -10.97
C LEU A 237 22.72 9.45 -9.55
N VAL A 238 22.43 10.30 -8.57
CA VAL A 238 22.29 9.92 -7.16
C VAL A 238 20.91 10.34 -6.68
N SER A 239 20.10 9.38 -6.27
CA SER A 239 18.71 9.63 -5.86
C SER A 239 18.40 8.92 -4.54
N PRO A 240 17.58 9.51 -3.66
CA PRO A 240 17.03 8.77 -2.52
C PRO A 240 16.21 7.57 -2.98
N VAL A 241 16.22 6.49 -2.18
CA VAL A 241 15.36 5.32 -2.38
C VAL A 241 14.47 5.10 -1.17
N THR A 242 13.32 4.50 -1.39
CA THR A 242 12.36 4.18 -0.34
C THR A 242 11.77 2.79 -0.52
N THR A 243 11.35 2.20 0.58
CA THR A 243 10.51 1.01 0.61
C THR A 243 9.11 1.42 1.05
N THR A 244 8.13 1.09 0.23
CA THR A 244 6.71 1.31 0.48
C THR A 244 6.02 -0.01 0.71
N VAL A 245 5.25 -0.12 1.79
CA VAL A 245 4.51 -1.33 2.17
C VAL A 245 3.04 -1.02 2.18
N TYR A 246 2.26 -1.81 1.43
CA TYR A 246 0.80 -1.78 1.43
C TYR A 246 0.25 -2.96 2.22
N TYR A 247 -0.68 -2.69 3.10
CA TYR A 247 -1.31 -3.70 3.96
C TYR A 247 -2.71 -3.25 4.40
N ILE A 248 -3.51 -4.20 4.86
CA ILE A 248 -4.77 -3.88 5.52
C ILE A 248 -4.51 -3.78 7.02
N GLY A 249 -4.87 -2.66 7.59
CA GLY A 249 -4.72 -2.39 9.03
C GLY A 249 -6.00 -1.83 9.64
N VAL A 250 -5.99 -1.67 10.95
CA VAL A 250 -7.07 -0.99 11.66
C VAL A 250 -6.96 0.51 11.38
N GLY A 251 -8.01 1.09 10.84
CA GLY A 251 -8.11 2.51 10.53
C GLY A 251 -8.41 3.39 11.74
N ALA A 252 -8.47 4.68 11.51
CA ALA A 252 -8.68 5.68 12.55
C ALA A 252 -10.09 5.61 13.19
N ASP A 253 -11.06 5.13 12.46
CA ASP A 253 -12.45 4.91 12.91
C ASP A 253 -12.66 3.53 13.55
N GLY A 254 -11.64 2.66 13.56
CA GLY A 254 -11.69 1.31 14.10
C GLY A 254 -12.13 0.25 13.09
N ASP A 255 -12.46 0.62 11.87
CA ASP A 255 -12.73 -0.30 10.77
C ASP A 255 -11.44 -0.64 10.00
N ALA A 256 -11.50 -1.63 9.11
CA ALA A 256 -10.36 -2.01 8.31
C ALA A 256 -10.10 -0.97 7.19
N ALA A 257 -8.85 -0.66 6.94
CA ALA A 257 -8.44 0.32 5.94
C ALA A 257 -7.21 -0.16 5.16
N LEU A 258 -7.08 0.24 3.90
CA LEU A 258 -5.82 0.15 3.18
C LEU A 258 -4.87 1.20 3.74
N LYS A 259 -3.73 0.74 4.24
CA LYS A 259 -2.68 1.57 4.79
C LYS A 259 -1.41 1.46 3.96
N ARG A 260 -0.63 2.53 4.02
CA ARG A 260 0.70 2.62 3.42
C ARG A 260 1.72 2.97 4.48
N MET A 261 2.75 2.15 4.59
CA MET A 261 3.93 2.48 5.35
C MET A 261 5.06 2.82 4.39
N GLU A 262 5.71 3.94 4.60
CA GLU A 262 6.95 4.29 3.90
C GLU A 262 8.11 4.30 4.88
N PHE A 263 9.19 3.59 4.52
CA PHE A 263 10.47 3.70 5.20
C PHE A 263 11.15 4.97 4.70
N VAL A 264 10.81 6.07 5.35
CA VAL A 264 11.30 7.39 4.95
C VAL A 264 12.75 7.54 5.35
N ASN A 265 13.47 8.08 4.42
CA ASN A 265 14.87 8.41 4.48
C ASN A 265 15.27 9.07 5.80
N GLY A 266 16.18 8.45 6.50
CA GLY A 266 16.85 9.05 7.63
C GLY A 266 16.72 8.23 8.91
N VAL A 267 17.68 8.46 9.76
CA VAL A 267 17.72 7.94 11.12
C VAL A 267 17.53 9.11 12.05
N VAL A 268 16.47 9.12 12.85
CA VAL A 268 16.29 10.10 13.92
C VAL A 268 16.63 9.40 15.23
N ASN A 269 17.61 9.93 15.96
CA ASN A 269 18.08 9.36 17.23
C ASN A 269 18.48 7.87 17.15
N GLY A 270 19.05 7.45 16.02
CA GLY A 270 19.51 6.06 15.83
C GLY A 270 18.41 5.05 15.44
N ALA A 271 17.17 5.47 15.25
CA ALA A 271 16.07 4.63 14.82
C ALA A 271 15.62 4.95 13.39
N ALA A 272 15.26 3.93 12.63
CA ALA A 272 14.63 4.12 11.32
C ALA A 272 13.31 4.88 11.47
N VAL A 273 13.07 5.83 10.58
CA VAL A 273 11.84 6.63 10.58
C VAL A 273 10.86 5.99 9.61
N PHE A 274 9.67 5.68 10.10
CA PHE A 274 8.56 5.19 9.32
C PHE A 274 7.44 6.23 9.33
N THR A 275 6.78 6.38 8.20
CA THR A 275 5.47 7.03 8.14
C THR A 275 4.44 5.96 7.86
N ASP A 276 3.39 5.91 8.66
CA ASP A 276 2.24 5.05 8.46
C ASP A 276 1.02 5.94 8.22
N GLU A 277 0.37 5.77 7.07
CA GLU A 277 -0.80 6.57 6.72
C GLU A 277 -1.96 5.67 6.25
N GLU A 278 -3.16 6.07 6.59
CA GLU A 278 -4.37 5.51 6.05
C GLU A 278 -4.66 6.12 4.69
N LEU A 279 -4.75 5.30 3.64
CA LEU A 279 -5.02 5.75 2.28
C LEU A 279 -6.50 5.69 1.93
N VAL A 280 -7.13 4.57 2.24
CA VAL A 280 -8.52 4.31 1.87
C VAL A 280 -9.20 3.56 3.01
N PRO A 281 -10.19 4.16 3.68
CA PRO A 281 -11.00 3.49 4.68
C PRO A 281 -11.87 2.40 4.05
N GLU A 282 -12.41 1.53 4.86
CA GLU A 282 -13.38 0.50 4.47
C GLU A 282 -12.85 -0.50 3.42
N VAL A 283 -11.55 -0.78 3.42
CA VAL A 283 -10.95 -1.88 2.65
C VAL A 283 -10.67 -3.03 3.61
N GLU A 284 -11.47 -4.08 3.52
CA GLU A 284 -11.51 -5.15 4.53
C GLU A 284 -10.50 -6.27 4.29
N ASN A 285 -10.10 -6.50 3.04
CA ASN A 285 -9.12 -7.55 2.69
C ASN A 285 -8.38 -7.21 1.40
N MET A 286 -7.15 -7.67 1.30
CA MET A 286 -6.31 -7.59 0.11
C MET A 286 -5.64 -8.94 -0.13
N GLN A 287 -5.69 -9.44 -1.38
CA GLN A 287 -4.98 -10.63 -1.82
C GLN A 287 -4.08 -10.29 -3.00
N VAL A 288 -2.88 -10.86 -3.03
CA VAL A 288 -1.84 -10.54 -4.00
C VAL A 288 -1.28 -11.82 -4.62
N LEU A 289 -1.22 -11.86 -5.95
CA LEU A 289 -0.53 -12.92 -6.69
C LEU A 289 0.59 -12.33 -7.54
N TYR A 290 1.71 -13.00 -7.58
CA TYR A 290 2.90 -12.61 -8.32
C TYR A 290 3.01 -13.43 -9.60
N GLY A 291 3.01 -12.75 -10.73
CA GLY A 291 3.23 -13.36 -12.04
C GLY A 291 4.73 -13.53 -12.29
N ILE A 292 5.19 -14.76 -12.22
CA ILE A 292 6.62 -15.12 -12.34
C ILE A 292 6.93 -15.65 -13.74
N ASP A 293 8.07 -15.25 -14.28
CA ASP A 293 8.63 -15.80 -15.52
C ASP A 293 9.72 -16.82 -15.16
N THR A 294 9.38 -18.11 -15.25
CA THR A 294 10.32 -19.21 -15.02
C THR A 294 10.99 -19.70 -16.29
N ASN A 295 10.55 -19.20 -17.46
CA ASN A 295 10.96 -19.69 -18.76
C ASN A 295 11.81 -18.71 -19.54
N GLY A 296 12.01 -17.47 -19.03
CA GLY A 296 12.76 -16.42 -19.70
C GLY A 296 12.06 -15.86 -20.94
N THR A 297 10.72 -15.97 -21.01
CA THR A 297 9.91 -15.51 -22.16
C THR A 297 9.44 -14.07 -22.02
N GLN A 298 9.80 -13.39 -20.94
CA GLN A 298 9.34 -12.04 -20.57
C GLN A 298 7.80 -11.93 -20.43
N THR A 299 7.17 -13.06 -20.14
CA THR A 299 5.74 -13.14 -19.86
C THR A 299 5.52 -14.04 -18.65
N PRO A 300 4.54 -13.73 -17.76
CA PRO A 300 4.25 -14.57 -16.63
C PRO A 300 3.85 -15.99 -17.05
N SER A 301 4.60 -16.99 -16.59
CA SER A 301 4.29 -18.40 -16.80
C SER A 301 3.29 -18.94 -15.78
N ALA A 302 3.27 -18.36 -14.58
CA ALA A 302 2.35 -18.70 -13.49
C ALA A 302 2.08 -17.51 -12.59
N TYR A 303 0.96 -17.54 -11.87
CA TYR A 303 0.63 -16.62 -10.80
C TYR A 303 0.61 -17.37 -9.48
N VAL A 304 1.43 -16.95 -8.54
CA VAL A 304 1.63 -17.63 -7.24
C VAL A 304 1.54 -16.64 -6.08
N THR A 305 1.27 -17.12 -4.88
CA THR A 305 1.33 -16.35 -3.63
C THR A 305 2.78 -16.04 -3.23
N ALA A 306 2.99 -15.09 -2.35
CA ALA A 306 4.33 -14.62 -1.98
C ALA A 306 5.25 -15.73 -1.42
N ASP A 307 4.68 -16.68 -0.70
CA ASP A 307 5.39 -17.85 -0.12
C ASP A 307 5.89 -18.84 -1.17
N LEU A 308 5.29 -18.85 -2.36
CA LEU A 308 5.66 -19.70 -3.48
C LEU A 308 6.53 -19.01 -4.53
N VAL A 309 6.87 -17.75 -4.34
CA VAL A 309 7.81 -17.02 -5.23
C VAL A 309 9.23 -17.47 -4.93
N PRO A 310 9.90 -18.21 -5.83
CA PRO A 310 11.27 -18.69 -5.58
C PRO A 310 12.31 -17.56 -5.62
N ASP A 311 12.06 -16.56 -6.47
CA ASP A 311 12.90 -15.38 -6.65
C ASP A 311 12.05 -14.19 -7.09
N PHE A 312 11.99 -13.15 -6.27
CA PHE A 312 11.27 -11.92 -6.61
C PHE A 312 11.87 -11.15 -7.80
N GLY A 313 13.10 -11.48 -8.20
CA GLY A 313 13.69 -10.96 -9.45
C GLY A 313 13.02 -11.48 -10.73
N ALA A 314 12.30 -12.61 -10.64
CA ALA A 314 11.52 -13.16 -11.75
C ALA A 314 10.08 -12.64 -11.83
N VAL A 315 9.68 -11.72 -10.95
CA VAL A 315 8.31 -11.18 -10.95
C VAL A 315 8.14 -10.14 -12.04
N MET A 316 7.28 -10.45 -13.02
CA MET A 316 6.97 -9.60 -14.17
C MET A 316 5.70 -8.76 -13.97
N SER A 317 4.77 -9.27 -13.17
CA SER A 317 3.50 -8.61 -12.91
C SER A 317 2.95 -8.98 -11.53
N VAL A 318 2.07 -8.13 -11.02
CA VAL A 318 1.38 -8.34 -9.75
C VAL A 318 -0.12 -8.25 -10.01
N LYS A 319 -0.87 -9.26 -9.57
CA LYS A 319 -2.33 -9.20 -9.48
C LYS A 319 -2.72 -8.83 -8.07
N VAL A 320 -3.55 -7.81 -7.92
CA VAL A 320 -4.07 -7.38 -6.63
C VAL A 320 -5.58 -7.40 -6.67
N ALA A 321 -6.20 -7.99 -5.67
CA ALA A 321 -7.63 -7.87 -5.43
C ALA A 321 -7.88 -7.29 -4.05
N VAL A 322 -8.83 -6.35 -3.96
CA VAL A 322 -9.27 -5.75 -2.70
C VAL A 322 -10.77 -5.95 -2.52
N LEU A 323 -11.19 -6.17 -1.28
CA LEU A 323 -12.59 -6.18 -0.88
C LEU A 323 -12.90 -4.84 -0.22
N ALA A 324 -13.62 -3.98 -0.93
CA ALA A 324 -14.09 -2.72 -0.39
C ALA A 324 -15.52 -2.85 0.14
N ALA A 325 -15.78 -2.20 1.27
CA ALA A 325 -17.05 -2.16 1.95
C ALA A 325 -17.63 -0.74 1.98
N SER A 326 -18.92 -0.61 2.20
CA SER A 326 -19.52 0.68 2.55
C SER A 326 -19.39 0.93 4.05
N PRO A 327 -19.46 2.19 4.49
CA PRO A 327 -19.76 2.49 5.88
C PRO A 327 -21.02 1.75 6.33
N ALA A 328 -21.12 1.43 7.63
CA ALA A 328 -22.28 0.72 8.13
C ALA A 328 -23.59 1.41 7.71
N SER A 329 -24.49 0.64 7.11
CA SER A 329 -25.81 1.15 6.69
C SER A 329 -26.79 1.02 7.87
N LEU A 330 -27.82 1.88 7.91
CA LEU A 330 -28.92 1.78 8.87
C LEU A 330 -29.97 0.72 8.49
N ALA A 331 -29.80 0.02 7.39
CA ALA A 331 -30.67 -1.07 6.96
C ALA A 331 -30.47 -2.32 7.84
N ALA A 332 -31.50 -3.13 7.97
CA ALA A 332 -31.39 -4.40 8.69
C ALA A 332 -30.43 -5.36 7.95
N PRO A 333 -29.63 -6.15 8.69
CA PRO A 333 -28.76 -7.13 8.05
C PRO A 333 -29.57 -8.17 7.27
N PRO A 334 -29.01 -8.78 6.21
CA PRO A 334 -29.71 -9.79 5.42
C PRO A 334 -30.08 -11.00 6.29
N ALA A 335 -31.22 -11.60 5.99
CA ALA A 335 -31.73 -12.77 6.72
C ALA A 335 -30.81 -14.00 6.54
N THR A 336 -30.13 -14.10 5.39
CA THR A 336 -29.21 -15.18 5.06
C THR A 336 -27.76 -14.70 5.05
N ALA A 337 -26.81 -15.62 5.24
CA ALA A 337 -25.37 -15.31 5.07
C ALA A 337 -25.10 -14.76 3.68
N LEU A 338 -24.18 -13.80 3.59
CA LEU A 338 -23.70 -13.30 2.32
C LEU A 338 -22.94 -14.40 1.56
N PRO A 339 -22.99 -14.43 0.22
CA PRO A 339 -22.11 -15.30 -0.55
C PRO A 339 -20.65 -14.94 -0.30
N ALA A 340 -19.75 -15.92 -0.40
CA ALA A 340 -18.33 -15.67 -0.33
C ALA A 340 -17.86 -14.83 -1.52
N PHE A 341 -16.95 -13.91 -1.26
CA PHE A 341 -16.30 -13.06 -2.27
C PHE A 341 -15.02 -13.73 -2.75
N ASN A 342 -14.85 -13.83 -4.05
CA ASN A 342 -13.65 -14.44 -4.64
C ASN A 342 -12.58 -13.36 -4.89
N LEU A 343 -11.50 -13.39 -4.11
CA LEU A 343 -10.33 -12.54 -4.26
C LEU A 343 -9.18 -13.41 -4.81
N LEU A 344 -8.97 -13.40 -6.11
CA LEU A 344 -7.92 -14.15 -6.81
C LEU A 344 -7.88 -15.67 -6.47
N GLY A 345 -9.03 -16.26 -6.20
CA GLY A 345 -9.15 -17.67 -5.83
C GLY A 345 -9.31 -17.92 -4.33
N THR A 346 -9.03 -16.95 -3.47
CA THR A 346 -9.37 -17.00 -2.04
C THR A 346 -10.85 -16.65 -1.86
N LEU A 347 -11.60 -17.53 -1.20
CA LEU A 347 -13.01 -17.30 -0.89
C LEU A 347 -13.12 -16.59 0.46
N VAL A 348 -13.43 -15.30 0.43
CA VAL A 348 -13.56 -14.47 1.63
C VAL A 348 -15.02 -14.37 2.03
N THR A 349 -15.36 -14.84 3.24
CA THR A 349 -16.69 -14.69 3.83
C THR A 349 -16.72 -13.49 4.76
N ALA A 350 -17.74 -12.65 4.61
CA ALA A 350 -17.92 -11.46 5.39
C ALA A 350 -18.93 -11.69 6.54
N PRO A 351 -18.86 -10.91 7.65
CA PRO A 351 -19.83 -10.94 8.70
C PRO A 351 -21.23 -10.53 8.21
N ARG A 352 -22.26 -11.00 8.89
CA ARG A 352 -23.65 -10.59 8.64
C ARG A 352 -23.89 -9.20 9.22
N ASP A 353 -23.73 -8.21 8.40
CA ASP A 353 -23.98 -6.82 8.72
C ASP A 353 -24.78 -6.11 7.62
N THR A 354 -24.87 -4.80 7.68
CA THR A 354 -25.60 -3.97 6.71
C THR A 354 -24.74 -3.35 5.65
N ARG A 355 -23.46 -3.77 5.53
CA ARG A 355 -22.50 -3.20 4.58
C ARG A 355 -22.66 -3.81 3.19
N ILE A 356 -22.54 -2.97 2.19
CA ILE A 356 -22.41 -3.38 0.79
C ILE A 356 -20.93 -3.64 0.52
N ARG A 357 -20.61 -4.77 -0.10
CA ARG A 357 -19.24 -5.17 -0.40
C ARG A 357 -19.06 -5.47 -1.88
N LYS A 358 -17.89 -5.13 -2.40
CA LYS A 358 -17.52 -5.45 -3.78
C LYS A 358 -16.04 -5.73 -3.89
N VAL A 359 -15.70 -6.74 -4.69
CA VAL A 359 -14.32 -7.05 -5.08
C VAL A 359 -13.91 -6.18 -6.25
N PHE A 360 -12.70 -5.64 -6.17
CA PHE A 360 -12.01 -4.96 -7.26
C PHE A 360 -10.67 -5.64 -7.45
N ASP A 361 -10.31 -5.93 -8.68
CA ASP A 361 -9.04 -6.55 -9.00
C ASP A 361 -8.36 -5.87 -10.19
N MET A 362 -7.04 -5.99 -10.23
CA MET A 362 -6.21 -5.43 -11.30
C MET A 362 -4.93 -6.27 -11.47
N THR A 363 -4.49 -6.40 -12.72
CA THR A 363 -3.16 -6.91 -13.06
C THR A 363 -2.27 -5.75 -13.46
N ILE A 364 -1.11 -5.64 -12.83
CA ILE A 364 -0.17 -4.53 -13.00
C ILE A 364 1.18 -5.11 -13.42
N THR A 365 1.71 -4.63 -14.54
CA THR A 365 3.05 -5.02 -15.01
C THR A 365 4.11 -4.22 -14.26
N VAL A 366 5.15 -4.90 -13.81
CA VAL A 366 6.36 -4.30 -13.23
C VAL A 366 7.24 -3.82 -14.39
N ARG A 367 7.31 -2.51 -14.61
CA ARG A 367 8.01 -1.95 -15.80
C ARG A 367 9.50 -2.25 -15.81
N SER A 368 10.14 -2.32 -14.65
CA SER A 368 11.56 -2.63 -14.51
C SER A 368 11.91 -4.07 -14.86
N ALA A 369 10.93 -4.97 -14.89
CA ALA A 369 11.14 -6.38 -15.21
C ALA A 369 10.92 -6.72 -16.70
N VAL A 370 10.35 -5.80 -17.47
CA VAL A 370 10.10 -5.96 -18.92
C VAL A 370 11.02 -5.03 -19.67
N ASN A 371 12.03 -5.57 -20.37
CA ASN A 371 12.93 -4.82 -21.23
C ASN A 371 12.36 -4.69 -22.66
#